data_d6df47633358ace0cf9a897fd19f52a6
#
_entry.id   d6df47633358ace0cf9a897fd19f52a6
#
_cell.length_a   1.000
_cell.length_b   1.000
_cell.length_c   1.000
_cell.angle_alpha   90.00
_cell.angle_beta   90.00
_cell.angle_gamma   90.00
#
_symmetry.space_group_name_H-M   'P 1'
#
loop_
_entity.id
_entity.type
_entity.pdbx_description
1 polymer ?
#
loop_
_entity_poly.entity_id
_entity_poly.type
_entity_poly.pdbx_seq_one_letter_code
_entity_poly.pdbx_strand_id
1 'polypeptide(L)'
;AFFRTGELEPCLYEVRAVTTDAAHARRVYEGFRRFSPEVGPFLRRAYWTCLPEKELAIYHFAAKLYREGKLLLQRLSDETYHPLLRAVRQLNGELEQYRGFVRFSDIGVLAAEIEPKNRVLPLLRGHFCQRCHDETFFLYDRTHREALFYADGHSAIVPLEEFVMAPPDEAEKRYRRLWRCFYDTIAIRERENPKLRMSHMPKRFWPLLTELQSDPDAIPPSPSPCAAFAAPGAPAAIPAPATRQAPAPSAPASAP
;
A
#
# COMPACT_ATOMS: atom_id res chain seq x y z
N ALA A 1 8.01 -1.01 30.67
CA ALA A 1 7.83 -1.80 29.44
C ALA A 1 6.49 -2.52 29.46
N PHE A 2 5.92 -2.80 28.31
CA PHE A 2 4.74 -3.65 28.14
C PHE A 2 5.16 -4.92 27.40
N PHE A 3 4.82 -6.08 27.94
CA PHE A 3 5.12 -7.38 27.35
C PHE A 3 3.82 -8.12 27.05
N ARG A 4 3.81 -8.92 26.00
CA ARG A 4 2.72 -9.86 25.74
C ARG A 4 2.93 -11.11 26.59
N THR A 5 1.85 -11.81 26.88
CA THR A 5 1.92 -13.10 27.56
C THR A 5 2.79 -14.04 26.74
N GLY A 6 3.90 -14.55 27.32
CA GLY A 6 4.89 -15.39 26.65
C GLY A 6 6.15 -14.67 26.14
N GLU A 7 6.18 -13.34 26.10
CA GLU A 7 7.35 -12.52 25.69
C GLU A 7 8.04 -11.88 26.92
N LEU A 8 7.77 -12.40 28.13
CA LEU A 8 8.26 -11.80 29.36
C LEU A 8 9.77 -12.08 29.51
N GLU A 9 10.57 -11.01 29.36
CA GLU A 9 11.97 -11.08 29.71
C GLU A 9 12.17 -10.99 31.23
N PRO A 10 13.21 -11.64 31.81
CA PRO A 10 13.52 -11.52 33.22
C PRO A 10 13.72 -10.05 33.60
N CYS A 11 12.92 -9.52 34.51
CA CYS A 11 13.02 -8.13 34.96
C CYS A 11 13.07 -8.06 36.49
N LEU A 12 13.73 -7.01 37.02
CA LEU A 12 13.87 -6.77 38.46
C LEU A 12 12.63 -6.08 39.08
N TYR A 13 11.64 -5.76 38.27
CA TYR A 13 10.43 -5.05 38.69
C TYR A 13 9.26 -5.99 38.82
N GLU A 14 8.30 -5.62 39.70
CA GLU A 14 7.05 -6.33 39.85
C GLU A 14 6.26 -6.34 38.52
N VAL A 15 5.93 -7.53 38.04
CA VAL A 15 5.15 -7.72 36.82
C VAL A 15 3.67 -7.79 37.19
N ARG A 16 2.86 -6.92 36.60
CA ARG A 16 1.41 -6.95 36.75
C ARG A 16 0.75 -7.50 35.51
N ALA A 17 0.05 -8.60 35.64
CA ALA A 17 -0.80 -9.10 34.57
C ALA A 17 -2.07 -8.25 34.43
N VAL A 18 -2.37 -7.84 33.21
CA VAL A 18 -3.59 -7.09 32.88
C VAL A 18 -4.43 -7.91 31.91
N THR A 19 -5.64 -8.22 32.31
CA THR A 19 -6.63 -8.87 31.44
C THR A 19 -7.28 -7.87 30.50
N THR A 20 -7.50 -8.28 29.25
CA THR A 20 -8.20 -7.44 28.27
C THR A 20 -9.66 -7.27 28.68
N ASP A 21 -10.11 -6.01 28.78
CA ASP A 21 -11.49 -5.64 29.01
C ASP A 21 -12.00 -4.77 27.85
N ALA A 22 -12.89 -5.35 27.06
CA ALA A 22 -13.44 -4.71 25.87
C ALA A 22 -14.29 -3.47 26.19
N ALA A 23 -15.01 -3.47 27.33
CA ALA A 23 -15.84 -2.34 27.75
C ALA A 23 -14.96 -1.16 28.18
N HIS A 24 -13.90 -1.43 28.96
CA HIS A 24 -12.92 -0.41 29.34
C HIS A 24 -12.18 0.13 28.11
N ALA A 25 -11.73 -0.74 27.21
CA ALA A 25 -11.05 -0.33 25.96
C ALA A 25 -11.95 0.60 25.11
N ARG A 26 -13.22 0.24 24.93
CA ARG A 26 -14.19 1.07 24.20
C ARG A 26 -14.37 2.42 24.87
N ARG A 27 -14.58 2.47 26.19
CA ARG A 27 -14.74 3.73 26.94
C ARG A 27 -13.53 4.65 26.77
N VAL A 28 -12.31 4.11 26.88
CA VAL A 28 -11.08 4.89 26.69
C VAL A 28 -10.99 5.39 25.25
N TYR A 29 -11.23 4.53 24.26
CA TYR A 29 -11.20 4.88 22.85
C TYR A 29 -12.21 5.98 22.50
N GLU A 30 -13.45 5.88 23.00
CA GLU A 30 -14.48 6.91 22.81
C GLU A 30 -14.12 8.20 23.54
N GLY A 31 -13.46 8.10 24.69
CA GLY A 31 -12.97 9.25 25.44
C GLY A 31 -12.00 10.14 24.68
N PHE A 32 -11.25 9.60 23.68
CA PHE A 32 -10.37 10.40 22.83
C PHE A 32 -11.12 11.36 21.90
N ARG A 33 -12.40 11.09 21.57
CA ARG A 33 -13.22 11.95 20.70
C ARG A 33 -13.40 13.37 21.26
N ARG A 34 -13.33 13.54 22.58
CA ARG A 34 -13.40 14.87 23.21
C ARG A 34 -12.23 15.78 22.84
N PHE A 35 -11.07 15.17 22.50
CA PHE A 35 -9.88 15.92 22.08
C PHE A 35 -9.91 16.16 20.56
N SER A 36 -10.10 15.11 19.77
CA SER A 36 -10.30 15.15 18.33
C SER A 36 -10.84 13.79 17.85
N PRO A 37 -11.71 13.74 16.83
CA PRO A 37 -12.15 12.48 16.20
C PRO A 37 -11.00 11.68 15.61
N GLU A 38 -9.88 12.34 15.26
CA GLU A 38 -8.71 11.71 14.62
C GLU A 38 -7.79 10.96 15.60
N VAL A 39 -7.87 11.23 16.91
CA VAL A 39 -6.95 10.64 17.89
C VAL A 39 -7.12 9.12 17.97
N GLY A 40 -8.33 8.62 18.02
CA GLY A 40 -8.60 7.19 18.07
C GLY A 40 -8.04 6.44 16.85
N PRO A 41 -8.39 6.85 15.61
CA PRO A 41 -7.81 6.31 14.38
C PRO A 41 -6.28 6.40 14.32
N PHE A 42 -5.71 7.53 14.77
CA PHE A 42 -4.27 7.73 14.85
C PHE A 42 -3.59 6.69 15.76
N LEU A 43 -4.10 6.49 17.00
CA LEU A 43 -3.55 5.52 17.94
C LEU A 43 -3.69 4.08 17.44
N ARG A 44 -4.80 3.75 16.75
CA ARG A 44 -4.96 2.45 16.11
C ARG A 44 -3.90 2.22 15.03
N ARG A 45 -3.57 3.23 14.22
CA ARG A 45 -2.48 3.14 13.24
C ARG A 45 -1.11 3.05 13.92
N ALA A 46 -0.88 3.81 14.99
CA ALA A 46 0.36 3.75 15.77
C ALA A 46 0.65 2.33 16.28
N TYR A 47 -0.39 1.58 16.67
CA TYR A 47 -0.25 0.19 17.10
C TYR A 47 0.25 -0.76 15.98
N TRP A 48 -0.05 -0.46 14.71
CA TRP A 48 0.40 -1.26 13.56
C TRP A 48 1.79 -0.89 13.05
N THR A 49 2.45 0.11 13.64
CA THR A 49 3.81 0.50 13.29
C THR A 49 4.85 -0.47 13.80
N CYS A 50 6.04 -0.43 13.20
CA CYS A 50 7.23 -1.15 13.67
C CYS A 50 8.01 -0.36 14.74
N LEU A 51 7.41 0.67 15.33
CA LEU A 51 8.06 1.46 16.39
C LEU A 51 8.40 0.55 17.59
N PRO A 52 9.65 0.53 18.06
CA PRO A 52 10.01 -0.16 19.30
C PRO A 52 9.21 0.41 20.48
N GLU A 53 8.79 -0.48 21.39
CA GLU A 53 8.00 -0.11 22.58
C GLU A 53 6.77 0.78 22.26
N LYS A 54 6.13 0.56 21.12
CA LYS A 54 4.99 1.35 20.64
C LYS A 54 3.84 1.42 21.65
N GLU A 55 3.61 0.35 22.40
CA GLU A 55 2.59 0.28 23.44
C GLU A 55 2.89 1.31 24.55
N LEU A 56 4.15 1.40 24.98
CA LEU A 56 4.60 2.38 25.98
C LEU A 56 4.50 3.82 25.43
N ALA A 57 4.92 4.02 24.18
CA ALA A 57 4.82 5.33 23.52
C ALA A 57 3.37 5.79 23.39
N ILE A 58 2.46 4.88 22.99
CA ILE A 58 1.01 5.14 22.92
C ILE A 58 0.45 5.50 24.30
N TYR A 59 0.86 4.77 25.34
CA TYR A 59 0.43 5.05 26.72
C TYR A 59 0.89 6.43 27.18
N HIS A 60 2.17 6.78 27.01
CA HIS A 60 2.68 8.10 27.42
C HIS A 60 1.99 9.24 26.68
N PHE A 61 1.79 9.11 25.37
CA PHE A 61 1.04 10.09 24.60
C PHE A 61 -0.40 10.22 25.10
N ALA A 62 -1.11 9.09 25.30
CA ALA A 62 -2.47 9.09 25.79
C ALA A 62 -2.59 9.74 27.18
N ALA A 63 -1.72 9.37 28.11
CA ALA A 63 -1.68 9.93 29.47
C ALA A 63 -1.40 11.45 29.45
N LYS A 64 -0.47 11.89 28.59
CA LYS A 64 -0.15 13.31 28.40
C LYS A 64 -1.32 14.07 27.78
N LEU A 65 -1.99 13.48 26.78
CA LEU A 65 -3.18 14.07 26.16
C LEU A 65 -4.32 14.28 27.15
N TYR A 66 -4.52 13.35 28.09
CA TYR A 66 -5.52 13.51 29.17
C TYR A 66 -5.16 14.61 30.15
N ARG A 67 -3.87 14.91 30.37
CA ARG A 67 -3.41 15.98 31.25
C ARG A 67 -3.42 17.36 30.59
N GLU A 68 -2.91 17.47 29.35
CA GLU A 68 -2.66 18.74 28.67
C GLU A 68 -3.79 19.12 27.69
N GLY A 69 -4.66 18.16 27.36
CA GLY A 69 -5.78 18.41 26.46
C GLY A 69 -5.36 18.61 25.00
N LYS A 70 -6.23 19.28 24.23
CA LYS A 70 -6.07 19.49 22.77
C LYS A 70 -4.79 20.23 22.39
N LEU A 71 -4.18 21.01 23.29
CA LEU A 71 -2.96 21.78 23.02
C LEU A 71 -1.78 20.87 22.66
N LEU A 72 -1.73 19.64 23.19
CA LEU A 72 -0.72 18.66 22.83
C LEU A 72 -0.72 18.35 21.32
N LEU A 73 -1.89 18.27 20.70
CA LEU A 73 -2.04 17.96 19.27
C LEU A 73 -1.49 19.05 18.35
N GLN A 74 -1.29 20.26 18.86
CA GLN A 74 -0.70 21.38 18.12
C GLN A 74 0.83 21.39 18.20
N ARG A 75 1.40 20.69 19.19
CA ARG A 75 2.86 20.61 19.43
C ARG A 75 3.47 19.43 18.68
N LEU A 76 3.62 19.55 17.37
CA LEU A 76 4.12 18.47 16.51
C LEU A 76 5.55 17.99 16.84
N SER A 77 6.34 18.79 17.56
CA SER A 77 7.69 18.47 18.03
C SER A 77 7.73 17.90 19.47
N ASP A 78 6.57 17.65 20.09
CA ASP A 78 6.50 17.08 21.42
C ASP A 78 7.17 15.69 21.47
N GLU A 79 7.94 15.42 22.52
CA GLU A 79 8.73 14.20 22.69
C GLU A 79 7.91 12.90 22.69
N THR A 80 6.64 12.96 23.13
CA THR A 80 5.73 11.80 23.14
C THR A 80 4.92 11.69 21.85
N TYR A 81 4.63 12.82 21.20
CA TYR A 81 3.79 12.87 20.02
C TYR A 81 4.57 12.71 18.71
N HIS A 82 5.72 13.38 18.59
CA HIS A 82 6.54 13.38 17.38
C HIS A 82 6.97 11.97 16.91
N PRO A 83 7.47 11.07 17.79
CA PRO A 83 7.85 9.71 17.37
C PRO A 83 6.66 8.93 16.79
N LEU A 84 5.48 9.03 17.41
CA LEU A 84 4.26 8.39 16.91
C LEU A 84 3.80 8.98 15.58
N LEU A 85 3.83 10.30 15.42
CA LEU A 85 3.52 10.96 14.14
C LEU A 85 4.42 10.47 13.01
N ARG A 86 5.73 10.40 13.27
CA ARG A 86 6.71 9.93 12.31
C ARG A 86 6.44 8.48 11.92
N ALA A 87 6.21 7.61 12.91
CA ALA A 87 5.93 6.20 12.68
C ALA A 87 4.63 5.99 11.87
N VAL A 88 3.56 6.73 12.20
CA VAL A 88 2.29 6.65 11.47
C VAL A 88 2.42 7.19 10.04
N ARG A 89 3.21 8.24 9.82
CA ARG A 89 3.51 8.74 8.45
C ARG A 89 4.26 7.68 7.62
N GLN A 90 5.22 7.00 8.21
CA GLN A 90 5.95 5.91 7.56
C GLN A 90 5.03 4.73 7.22
N LEU A 91 4.17 4.32 8.16
CA LEU A 91 3.16 3.29 7.94
C LEU A 91 2.22 3.66 6.77
N ASN A 92 1.69 4.90 6.76
CA ASN A 92 0.80 5.35 5.70
C ASN A 92 1.51 5.38 4.34
N GLY A 93 2.76 5.85 4.27
CA GLY A 93 3.54 5.83 3.04
C GLY A 93 3.79 4.40 2.54
N GLU A 94 4.11 3.47 3.43
CA GLU A 94 4.29 2.06 3.09
C GLU A 94 2.98 1.42 2.61
N LEU A 95 1.86 1.75 3.27
CA LEU A 95 0.53 1.28 2.89
C LEU A 95 0.15 1.71 1.47
N GLU A 96 0.35 2.98 1.12
CA GLU A 96 0.07 3.48 -0.24
C GLU A 96 0.96 2.80 -1.29
N GLN A 97 2.22 2.53 -0.97
CA GLN A 97 3.12 1.82 -1.86
C GLN A 97 2.64 0.38 -2.12
N TYR A 98 2.23 -0.37 -1.09
CA TYR A 98 1.69 -1.72 -1.29
C TYR A 98 0.36 -1.72 -2.05
N ARG A 99 -0.50 -0.74 -1.87
CA ARG A 99 -1.72 -0.60 -2.68
C ARG A 99 -1.44 -0.49 -4.17
N GLY A 100 -0.34 0.17 -4.54
CA GLY A 100 0.06 0.38 -5.94
C GLY A 100 0.97 -0.72 -6.50
N PHE A 101 1.80 -1.35 -5.66
CA PHE A 101 2.91 -2.18 -6.13
C PHE A 101 2.69 -3.69 -5.96
N VAL A 102 1.69 -4.14 -5.21
CA VAL A 102 1.37 -5.57 -5.14
C VAL A 102 0.94 -6.06 -6.54
N ARG A 103 1.55 -7.16 -6.98
CA ARG A 103 1.18 -7.90 -8.18
C ARG A 103 0.78 -9.30 -7.76
N PHE A 104 -0.42 -9.69 -8.13
CA PHE A 104 -0.89 -11.05 -7.93
C PHE A 104 -0.47 -11.92 -9.10
N SER A 105 -0.11 -13.17 -8.80
CA SER A 105 0.08 -14.23 -9.76
C SER A 105 -1.08 -15.20 -9.67
N ASP A 106 -1.54 -15.67 -10.81
CA ASP A 106 -2.57 -16.71 -10.85
C ASP A 106 -1.90 -18.09 -10.71
N ILE A 107 -2.20 -18.77 -9.62
CA ILE A 107 -1.79 -20.15 -9.33
C ILE A 107 -3.02 -21.04 -9.09
N GLY A 108 -4.16 -20.73 -9.74
CA GLY A 108 -5.47 -21.26 -9.46
C GLY A 108 -6.27 -20.41 -8.46
N VAL A 109 -5.56 -19.54 -7.74
CA VAL A 109 -6.07 -18.42 -6.95
C VAL A 109 -5.09 -17.26 -7.12
N LEU A 110 -5.56 -16.03 -6.95
CA LEU A 110 -4.68 -14.86 -7.00
C LEU A 110 -3.78 -14.83 -5.75
N ALA A 111 -2.49 -15.08 -5.90
CA ALA A 111 -1.53 -15.09 -4.80
C ALA A 111 -0.50 -13.98 -4.95
N ALA A 112 -0.15 -13.34 -3.83
CA ALA A 112 0.93 -12.36 -3.77
C ALA A 112 1.70 -12.45 -2.46
N GLU A 113 2.98 -12.05 -2.50
CA GLU A 113 3.84 -11.92 -1.32
C GLU A 113 4.22 -10.46 -1.11
N ILE A 114 4.33 -10.08 0.16
CA ILE A 114 4.83 -8.77 0.58
C ILE A 114 5.84 -8.93 1.72
N GLU A 115 6.72 -7.95 1.86
CA GLU A 115 7.72 -7.90 2.94
C GLU A 115 7.72 -6.49 3.56
N PRO A 116 6.67 -6.13 4.31
CA PRO A 116 6.55 -4.81 4.92
C PRO A 116 7.33 -4.71 6.24
N LYS A 117 7.77 -3.48 6.57
CA LYS A 117 8.31 -3.20 7.90
C LYS A 117 7.23 -3.06 8.95
N ASN A 118 6.11 -2.43 8.57
CA ASN A 118 4.96 -2.23 9.43
C ASN A 118 3.91 -3.32 9.19
N ARG A 119 3.08 -3.61 10.18
CA ARG A 119 2.02 -4.60 10.03
C ARG A 119 0.85 -4.03 9.21
N VAL A 120 0.98 -4.09 7.88
CA VAL A 120 0.07 -3.44 6.93
C VAL A 120 -1.14 -4.28 6.53
N LEU A 121 -1.12 -5.62 6.69
CA LEU A 121 -2.21 -6.51 6.25
C LEU A 121 -3.59 -6.10 6.79
N PRO A 122 -3.78 -5.77 8.08
CA PRO A 122 -5.07 -5.33 8.60
C PRO A 122 -5.62 -4.08 7.92
N LEU A 123 -4.71 -3.21 7.43
CA LEU A 123 -5.04 -1.95 6.77
C LEU A 123 -5.24 -2.12 5.25
N LEU A 124 -4.56 -3.10 4.63
CA LEU A 124 -4.71 -3.46 3.22
C LEU A 124 -5.98 -4.28 2.94
N ARG A 125 -6.49 -4.99 3.96
CA ARG A 125 -7.65 -5.87 3.86
C ARG A 125 -8.82 -5.21 3.11
N GLY A 126 -9.28 -4.04 3.56
CA GLY A 126 -10.41 -3.36 2.94
C GLY A 126 -10.18 -3.01 1.46
N HIS A 127 -8.95 -2.57 1.14
CA HIS A 127 -8.58 -2.19 -0.22
C HIS A 127 -8.63 -3.39 -1.19
N PHE A 128 -7.99 -4.51 -0.84
CA PHE A 128 -7.93 -5.66 -1.73
C PHE A 128 -9.24 -6.44 -1.79
N CYS A 129 -9.97 -6.56 -0.67
CA CYS A 129 -11.31 -7.15 -0.69
C CYS A 129 -12.29 -6.38 -1.57
N GLN A 130 -12.15 -5.06 -1.67
CA GLN A 130 -12.97 -4.25 -2.57
C GLN A 130 -12.51 -4.34 -4.03
N ARG A 131 -11.18 -4.35 -4.25
CA ARG A 131 -10.60 -4.37 -5.60
C ARG A 131 -10.79 -5.71 -6.30
N CYS A 132 -10.65 -6.81 -5.56
CA CYS A 132 -10.71 -8.19 -6.05
C CYS A 132 -11.95 -8.90 -5.50
N HIS A 133 -13.10 -8.22 -5.45
CA HIS A 133 -14.30 -8.72 -4.77
C HIS A 133 -14.90 -9.98 -5.43
N ASP A 134 -14.67 -10.18 -6.72
CA ASP A 134 -15.14 -11.33 -7.49
C ASP A 134 -14.14 -12.49 -7.53
N GLU A 135 -12.95 -12.30 -6.94
CA GLU A 135 -11.84 -13.24 -7.04
C GLU A 135 -11.49 -13.83 -5.67
N THR A 136 -11.06 -15.08 -5.66
CA THR A 136 -10.40 -15.65 -4.48
C THR A 136 -8.94 -15.22 -4.49
N PHE A 137 -8.49 -14.60 -3.40
CA PHE A 137 -7.10 -14.17 -3.31
C PHE A 137 -6.46 -14.48 -1.96
N PHE A 138 -5.13 -14.51 -2.01
CA PHE A 138 -4.25 -14.76 -0.90
C PHE A 138 -3.09 -13.76 -0.92
N LEU A 139 -2.85 -13.06 0.19
CA LEU A 139 -1.76 -12.10 0.32
C LEU A 139 -0.91 -12.46 1.55
N TYR A 140 0.32 -12.90 1.34
CA TYR A 140 1.23 -13.36 2.37
C TYR A 140 2.22 -12.27 2.79
N ASP A 141 2.29 -11.99 4.09
CA ASP A 141 3.27 -11.12 4.73
C ASP A 141 4.41 -11.96 5.31
N ARG A 142 5.54 -11.98 4.62
CA ARG A 142 6.74 -12.75 5.02
C ARG A 142 7.34 -12.24 6.33
N THR A 143 7.26 -10.93 6.58
CA THR A 143 7.85 -10.31 7.77
C THR A 143 7.13 -10.72 9.05
N HIS A 144 5.80 -10.70 9.01
CA HIS A 144 4.97 -10.96 10.18
C HIS A 144 4.42 -12.39 10.22
N ARG A 145 4.72 -13.21 9.20
CA ARG A 145 4.26 -14.62 9.09
C ARG A 145 2.76 -14.74 9.24
N GLU A 146 2.05 -13.92 8.49
CA GLU A 146 0.60 -13.93 8.45
C GLU A 146 0.08 -13.77 7.02
N ALA A 147 -1.11 -14.26 6.77
CA ALA A 147 -1.71 -14.21 5.45
C ALA A 147 -3.15 -13.71 5.52
N LEU A 148 -3.51 -12.86 4.57
CA LEU A 148 -4.86 -12.44 4.30
C LEU A 148 -5.46 -13.35 3.24
N PHE A 149 -6.49 -14.11 3.60
CA PHE A 149 -7.32 -14.89 2.70
C PHE A 149 -8.63 -14.16 2.41
N TYR A 150 -9.09 -14.26 1.18
CA TYR A 150 -10.39 -13.78 0.78
C TYR A 150 -11.03 -14.75 -0.20
N ALA A 151 -12.26 -15.14 0.07
CA ALA A 151 -13.09 -15.95 -0.80
C ALA A 151 -14.57 -15.67 -0.50
N ASP A 152 -15.40 -15.61 -1.51
CA ASP A 152 -16.88 -15.51 -1.39
C ASP A 152 -17.35 -14.41 -0.42
N GLY A 153 -16.75 -13.22 -0.50
CA GLY A 153 -17.10 -12.09 0.36
C GLY A 153 -16.56 -12.16 1.79
N HIS A 154 -15.88 -13.26 2.17
CA HIS A 154 -15.32 -13.45 3.50
C HIS A 154 -13.81 -13.27 3.48
N SER A 155 -13.29 -12.66 4.51
CA SER A 155 -11.84 -12.49 4.64
C SER A 155 -11.35 -12.77 6.05
N ALA A 156 -10.20 -13.43 6.15
CA ALA A 156 -9.52 -13.73 7.40
C ALA A 156 -8.03 -13.43 7.30
N ILE A 157 -7.44 -12.96 8.40
CA ILE A 157 -5.98 -12.90 8.56
C ILE A 157 -5.60 -14.01 9.53
N VAL A 158 -4.74 -14.91 9.09
CA VAL A 158 -4.31 -16.08 9.87
C VAL A 158 -2.78 -16.12 9.96
N PRO A 159 -2.22 -16.63 11.06
CA PRO A 159 -0.80 -16.93 11.12
C PRO A 159 -0.45 -17.99 10.07
N LEU A 160 0.67 -17.80 9.39
CA LEU A 160 1.22 -18.74 8.42
C LEU A 160 2.74 -18.65 8.45
N GLU A 161 3.38 -19.70 8.97
CA GLU A 161 4.82 -19.71 9.23
C GLU A 161 5.64 -19.59 7.96
N GLU A 162 5.23 -20.33 6.92
CA GLU A 162 5.94 -20.35 5.65
C GLU A 162 4.96 -20.52 4.48
N PHE A 163 5.25 -19.84 3.40
CA PHE A 163 4.58 -19.98 2.12
C PHE A 163 5.63 -19.92 1.02
N VAL A 164 5.58 -20.85 0.10
CA VAL A 164 6.41 -20.87 -1.09
C VAL A 164 5.51 -20.71 -2.30
N MET A 165 5.69 -19.59 -3.01
CA MET A 165 4.96 -19.33 -4.24
C MET A 165 5.25 -20.43 -5.27
N ALA A 166 4.21 -21.04 -5.82
CA ALA A 166 4.37 -21.98 -6.91
C ALA A 166 5.04 -21.31 -8.13
N PRO A 167 5.89 -22.02 -8.87
CA PRO A 167 6.46 -21.46 -10.10
C PRO A 167 5.34 -21.11 -11.09
N PRO A 168 5.45 -19.98 -11.82
CA PRO A 168 4.44 -19.56 -12.77
C PRO A 168 4.27 -20.60 -13.90
N ASP A 169 3.04 -20.93 -14.21
CA ASP A 169 2.71 -21.77 -15.36
C ASP A 169 2.89 -21.00 -16.69
N GLU A 170 2.63 -21.64 -17.82
CA GLU A 170 2.80 -21.02 -19.14
C GLU A 170 1.79 -19.90 -19.41
N ALA A 171 0.59 -19.97 -18.82
CA ALA A 171 -0.41 -18.92 -18.93
C ALA A 171 0.03 -17.66 -18.16
N GLU A 172 0.47 -17.82 -16.91
CA GLU A 172 1.00 -16.74 -16.08
C GLU A 172 2.26 -16.11 -16.72
N LYS A 173 3.19 -16.91 -17.24
CA LYS A 173 4.37 -16.43 -17.97
C LYS A 173 3.98 -15.59 -19.20
N ARG A 174 2.93 -16.01 -19.92
CA ARG A 174 2.40 -15.25 -21.06
C ARG A 174 1.80 -13.91 -20.62
N TYR A 175 1.02 -13.88 -19.54
CA TYR A 175 0.48 -12.63 -18.98
C TYR A 175 1.58 -11.69 -18.50
N ARG A 176 2.62 -12.19 -17.84
CA ARG A 176 3.78 -11.39 -17.43
C ARG A 176 4.51 -10.78 -18.62
N ARG A 177 4.68 -11.52 -19.71
CA ARG A 177 5.27 -11.00 -20.96
C ARG A 177 4.40 -9.92 -21.59
N LEU A 178 3.08 -10.13 -21.67
CA LEU A 178 2.15 -9.12 -22.17
C LEU A 178 2.17 -7.84 -21.33
N TRP A 179 2.21 -7.97 -20.01
CA TRP A 179 2.32 -6.82 -19.10
C TRP A 179 3.62 -6.02 -19.34
N ARG A 180 4.76 -6.68 -19.47
CA ARG A 180 6.03 -6.00 -19.77
C ARG A 180 5.98 -5.30 -21.14
N CYS A 181 5.48 -5.99 -22.17
CA CYS A 181 5.30 -5.40 -23.49
C CYS A 181 4.42 -4.15 -23.45
N PHE A 182 3.30 -4.20 -22.73
CA PHE A 182 2.44 -3.04 -22.51
C PHE A 182 3.20 -1.90 -21.83
N TYR A 183 3.90 -2.19 -20.73
CA TYR A 183 4.67 -1.20 -19.98
C TYR A 183 5.72 -0.51 -20.86
N ASP A 184 6.49 -1.26 -21.65
CA ASP A 184 7.52 -0.74 -22.54
C ASP A 184 6.92 0.06 -23.72
N THR A 185 5.74 -0.33 -24.19
CA THR A 185 5.06 0.35 -25.31
C THR A 185 4.49 1.70 -24.91
N ILE A 186 3.95 1.83 -23.69
CA ILE A 186 3.39 3.11 -23.21
C ILE A 186 4.46 4.04 -22.67
N ALA A 187 5.68 3.56 -22.43
CA ALA A 187 6.78 4.35 -21.91
C ALA A 187 7.22 5.41 -22.94
N ILE A 188 7.19 6.67 -22.54
CA ILE A 188 7.73 7.78 -23.34
C ILE A 188 9.20 7.92 -23.01
N ARG A 189 10.09 7.52 -23.91
CA ARG A 189 11.56 7.48 -23.72
C ARG A 189 12.13 8.85 -23.33
N GLU A 190 11.62 9.93 -23.90
CA GLU A 190 12.05 11.29 -23.61
C GLU A 190 11.72 11.76 -22.17
N ARG A 191 10.79 11.06 -21.51
CA ARG A 191 10.41 11.31 -20.10
C ARG A 191 11.09 10.35 -19.12
N GLU A 192 11.95 9.46 -19.61
CA GLU A 192 12.63 8.50 -18.74
C GLU A 192 13.55 9.25 -17.76
N ASN A 193 13.27 9.06 -16.46
CA ASN A 193 14.05 9.61 -15.36
C ASN A 193 14.24 8.57 -14.26
N PRO A 194 15.35 7.80 -14.29
CA PRO A 194 15.62 6.75 -13.31
C PRO A 194 15.69 7.25 -11.87
N LYS A 195 16.19 8.47 -11.64
CA LYS A 195 16.27 9.07 -10.29
C LYS A 195 14.88 9.36 -9.73
N LEU A 196 14.01 9.97 -10.56
CA LEU A 196 12.63 10.25 -10.19
C LEU A 196 11.86 8.94 -9.99
N ARG A 197 12.03 7.95 -10.86
CA ARG A 197 11.43 6.62 -10.69
C ARG A 197 11.81 6.01 -9.34
N MET A 198 13.09 6.03 -8.95
CA MET A 198 13.54 5.49 -7.66
C MET A 198 12.97 6.23 -6.45
N SER A 199 12.65 7.51 -6.55
CA SER A 199 12.03 8.27 -5.46
C SER A 199 10.55 7.90 -5.24
N HIS A 200 9.81 7.64 -6.32
CA HIS A 200 8.39 7.25 -6.26
C HIS A 200 8.19 5.74 -6.12
N MET A 201 9.12 4.93 -6.63
CA MET A 201 9.11 3.49 -6.67
C MET A 201 10.44 2.94 -6.09
N PRO A 202 10.56 2.90 -4.77
CA PRO A 202 11.79 2.48 -4.09
C PRO A 202 12.23 1.07 -4.51
N LYS A 203 13.54 0.85 -4.64
CA LYS A 203 14.12 -0.43 -5.11
C LYS A 203 13.66 -1.67 -4.34
N ARG A 204 13.29 -1.52 -3.06
CA ARG A 204 12.77 -2.63 -2.23
C ARG A 204 11.48 -3.25 -2.78
N PHE A 205 10.71 -2.51 -3.60
CA PHE A 205 9.48 -3.01 -4.22
C PHE A 205 9.71 -3.62 -5.61
N TRP A 206 10.90 -3.45 -6.21
CA TRP A 206 11.18 -3.94 -7.56
C TRP A 206 11.02 -5.45 -7.70
N PRO A 207 11.38 -6.29 -6.70
CA PRO A 207 11.09 -7.72 -6.78
C PRO A 207 9.60 -8.08 -6.87
N LEU A 208 8.71 -7.18 -6.45
CA LEU A 208 7.25 -7.37 -6.54
C LEU A 208 6.68 -6.94 -7.89
N LEU A 209 7.45 -6.17 -8.68
CA LEU A 209 6.98 -5.53 -9.91
C LEU A 209 7.41 -6.34 -11.12
N THR A 210 6.45 -7.02 -11.76
CA THR A 210 6.68 -7.87 -12.93
C THR A 210 7.41 -7.13 -14.05
N GLU A 211 7.11 -5.85 -14.25
CA GLU A 211 7.72 -4.99 -15.25
C GLU A 211 9.20 -4.65 -15.00
N LEU A 212 9.69 -4.85 -13.78
CA LEU A 212 11.09 -4.60 -13.41
C LEU A 212 11.89 -5.86 -13.12
N GLN A 213 11.26 -7.04 -13.20
CA GLN A 213 11.96 -8.32 -13.08
C GLN A 213 12.63 -8.65 -14.41
N SER A 214 13.87 -9.14 -14.35
CA SER A 214 14.53 -9.76 -15.51
C SER A 214 13.79 -11.04 -15.90
N ASP A 215 13.54 -11.21 -17.18
CA ASP A 215 13.01 -12.45 -17.72
C ASP A 215 14.16 -13.46 -17.87
N PRO A 216 14.18 -14.59 -17.15
CA PRO A 216 15.20 -15.60 -17.35
C PRO A 216 15.13 -16.22 -18.74
N ASP A 217 13.96 -16.15 -19.40
CA ASP A 217 13.73 -16.66 -20.76
C ASP A 217 13.65 -15.52 -21.80
N ALA A 218 14.15 -14.32 -21.46
CA ALA A 218 14.17 -13.21 -22.41
C ALA A 218 15.02 -13.56 -23.62
N ILE A 219 14.37 -13.83 -24.73
CA ILE A 219 14.98 -13.79 -26.04
C ILE A 219 15.55 -12.38 -26.21
N PRO A 220 16.87 -12.23 -26.56
CA PRO A 220 17.44 -10.90 -26.77
C PRO A 220 16.56 -10.13 -27.76
N PRO A 221 16.38 -8.80 -27.55
CA PRO A 221 15.40 -8.02 -28.30
C PRO A 221 15.63 -8.13 -29.80
N SER A 222 14.85 -8.96 -30.44
CA SER A 222 14.57 -8.82 -31.85
C SER A 222 13.72 -7.52 -32.00
N PRO A 223 13.84 -6.80 -33.11
CA PRO A 223 13.22 -5.50 -33.24
C PRO A 223 11.71 -5.60 -32.96
N SER A 224 11.31 -5.06 -31.81
CA SER A 224 9.95 -4.90 -31.29
C SER A 224 9.10 -6.17 -31.17
N PRO A 225 9.12 -6.89 -30.02
CA PRO A 225 8.21 -8.03 -29.79
C PRO A 225 6.73 -7.66 -29.85
N CYS A 226 6.40 -6.38 -29.74
CA CYS A 226 5.02 -5.89 -29.90
C CYS A 226 4.55 -5.84 -31.36
N ALA A 227 5.44 -5.84 -32.34
CA ALA A 227 5.05 -5.90 -33.76
C ALA A 227 4.44 -7.26 -34.16
N ALA A 228 4.69 -8.31 -33.41
CA ALA A 228 4.11 -9.64 -33.65
C ALA A 228 2.65 -9.78 -33.23
N PHE A 229 2.10 -8.80 -32.50
CA PHE A 229 0.69 -8.74 -32.08
C PHE A 229 -0.15 -7.73 -32.87
N ALA A 230 0.42 -7.04 -33.85
CA ALA A 230 -0.38 -6.26 -34.79
C ALA A 230 -1.21 -7.24 -35.62
N ALA A 231 -2.50 -7.29 -35.37
CA ALA A 231 -3.42 -8.08 -36.18
C ALA A 231 -3.31 -7.63 -37.64
N PRO A 232 -3.25 -8.54 -38.62
CA PRO A 232 -3.35 -8.17 -40.01
C PRO A 232 -4.76 -7.64 -40.26
N GLY A 233 -4.91 -6.33 -40.47
CA GLY A 233 -6.21 -5.72 -40.80
C GLY A 233 -6.63 -4.54 -39.93
N ALA A 234 -5.72 -3.71 -39.43
CA ALA A 234 -6.12 -2.42 -38.86
C ALA A 234 -6.70 -1.54 -39.97
N PRO A 235 -7.95 -1.02 -39.84
CA PRO A 235 -8.48 -0.08 -40.81
C PRO A 235 -7.66 1.19 -40.87
N ALA A 236 -7.49 1.75 -42.05
CA ALA A 236 -6.74 2.95 -42.35
C ALA A 236 -7.11 4.11 -41.39
N ALA A 237 -6.13 4.88 -41.02
CA ALA A 237 -6.23 6.01 -40.10
C ALA A 237 -7.44 6.90 -40.42
N ILE A 238 -8.24 7.17 -39.41
CA ILE A 238 -9.32 8.15 -39.45
C ILE A 238 -8.65 9.51 -39.73
N PRO A 239 -9.03 10.25 -40.80
CA PRO A 239 -8.49 11.57 -41.05
C PRO A 239 -8.89 12.54 -39.92
N ALA A 240 -7.95 13.34 -39.49
CA ALA A 240 -8.15 14.35 -38.45
C ALA A 240 -9.32 15.28 -38.82
N PRO A 241 -10.18 15.68 -37.86
CA PRO A 241 -11.27 16.61 -38.13
C PRO A 241 -10.70 17.96 -38.56
N ALA A 242 -11.22 18.48 -39.68
CA ALA A 242 -10.88 19.77 -40.23
C ALA A 242 -11.05 20.86 -39.17
N THR A 243 -10.02 21.63 -38.92
CA THR A 243 -10.03 22.79 -38.04
C THR A 243 -11.03 23.82 -38.57
N ARG A 244 -12.16 23.97 -37.89
CA ARG A 244 -13.08 25.09 -38.15
C ARG A 244 -12.38 26.40 -37.82
N GLN A 245 -12.07 27.19 -38.85
CA GLN A 245 -11.65 28.59 -38.69
C GLN A 245 -12.78 29.36 -38.01
N ALA A 246 -12.48 30.03 -36.91
CA ALA A 246 -13.37 30.99 -36.26
C ALA A 246 -13.59 32.19 -37.16
N PRO A 247 -14.79 32.76 -37.25
CA PRO A 247 -15.05 34.00 -38.03
C PRO A 247 -14.36 35.19 -37.33
N ALA A 248 -13.79 36.08 -38.16
CA ALA A 248 -13.11 37.30 -37.72
C ALA A 248 -14.09 38.24 -36.98
N PRO A 249 -13.64 38.99 -35.96
CA PRO A 249 -14.48 39.95 -35.26
C PRO A 249 -14.81 41.15 -36.18
N SER A 250 -16.10 41.45 -36.27
CA SER A 250 -16.63 42.63 -36.98
C SER A 250 -16.23 43.93 -36.24
N ALA A 251 -15.77 44.93 -37.02
CA ALA A 251 -15.39 46.26 -36.55
C ALA A 251 -16.59 47.01 -35.91
N PRO A 252 -16.35 47.90 -34.91
CA PRO A 252 -17.41 48.70 -34.31
C PRO A 252 -17.87 49.80 -35.25
N ALA A 253 -19.19 49.94 -35.43
CA ALA A 253 -19.84 51.03 -36.14
C ALA A 253 -19.70 52.32 -35.31
N SER A 254 -19.18 53.36 -35.95
CA SER A 254 -19.21 54.73 -35.46
C SER A 254 -20.64 55.27 -35.54
N ALA A 255 -21.16 55.78 -34.47
CA ALA A 255 -22.38 56.54 -34.37
C ALA A 255 -22.12 58.04 -34.33
N PRO A 256 -23.06 58.88 -34.84
CA PRO A 256 -22.94 60.30 -34.91
C PRO A 256 -23.11 61.03 -33.56
#